data_2289e33f58dfe88a2b910f04aadf4b40
#
_entry.id   2289e33f58dfe88a2b910f04aadf4b40
#
_cell.length_a   1.000
_cell.length_b   1.000
_cell.length_c   1.000
_cell.angle_alpha   90.00
_cell.angle_beta   90.00
_cell.angle_gamma   90.00
#
_symmetry.space_group_name_H-M   'P 1'
#
loop_
_entity.id
_entity.type
_entity.pdbx_description
1 polymer ?
#
loop_
_entity_poly.entity_id
_entity_poly.type
_entity_poly.pdbx_seq_one_letter_code
_entity_poly.pdbx_strand_id
1 'polypeptide(L)'
;MGKSITTEIEQGIGSEVDHFVYRVPKKNHDLTMQLCKEFGEIIRSYGVVHLVFRLNNTEAPMEGITNIAKTISATQDEEVWLELIFYRDHKHKDEVGVKMRNDERMGPLWQRSMELVTQGTGFIMGEFSRLKV
;
A
#
# COMPACT_ATOMS: atom_id res chain seq x y z
N MET A 1 -3.81 27.41 -2.42
CA MET A 1 -3.50 27.05 -3.76
C MET A 1 -3.34 25.55 -3.91
N GLY A 2 -4.13 24.93 -4.80
CA GLY A 2 -4.02 23.51 -5.09
C GLY A 2 -2.64 23.08 -5.62
N LYS A 3 -1.89 24.03 -6.12
CA LYS A 3 -0.55 23.82 -6.63
C LYS A 3 0.44 23.31 -5.56
N SER A 4 0.31 23.75 -4.29
CA SER A 4 1.22 23.35 -3.23
C SER A 4 1.04 21.86 -2.85
N ILE A 5 -0.21 21.37 -2.80
CA ILE A 5 -0.50 19.97 -2.47
C ILE A 5 0.05 19.06 -3.57
N THR A 6 -0.19 19.41 -4.84
CA THR A 6 0.33 18.63 -5.99
C THR A 6 1.86 18.58 -5.94
N THR A 7 2.51 19.70 -5.64
CA THR A 7 3.97 19.77 -5.57
C THR A 7 4.52 18.90 -4.44
N GLU A 8 3.86 18.87 -3.28
CA GLU A 8 4.26 18.01 -2.15
C GLU A 8 4.18 16.54 -2.51
N ILE A 9 3.08 16.11 -3.18
CA ILE A 9 2.93 14.73 -3.65
C ILE A 9 4.01 14.39 -4.68
N GLU A 10 4.23 15.26 -5.66
CA GLU A 10 5.23 15.05 -6.70
C GLU A 10 6.64 14.94 -6.14
N GLN A 11 6.98 15.74 -5.12
CA GLN A 11 8.28 15.67 -4.46
C GLN A 11 8.48 14.36 -3.71
N GLY A 12 7.41 13.78 -3.15
CA GLY A 12 7.45 12.50 -2.46
C GLY A 12 7.47 11.31 -3.40
N ILE A 13 6.92 11.46 -4.61
CA ILE A 13 6.89 10.41 -5.63
C ILE A 13 8.15 10.55 -6.48
N GLY A 14 9.17 9.79 -6.10
CA GLY A 14 10.45 9.79 -6.79
C GLY A 14 10.64 8.56 -7.68
N SER A 15 11.78 7.92 -7.53
CA SER A 15 12.18 6.82 -8.41
C SER A 15 11.79 5.43 -7.90
N GLU A 16 11.35 5.30 -6.66
CA GLU A 16 11.07 4.00 -6.05
C GLU A 16 9.66 3.93 -5.47
N VAL A 17 8.99 2.79 -5.66
CA VAL A 17 7.67 2.53 -5.06
C VAL A 17 7.58 1.09 -4.59
N ASP A 18 7.04 0.91 -3.39
CA ASP A 18 6.58 -0.38 -2.90
C ASP A 18 5.08 -0.49 -3.17
N HIS A 19 4.68 -1.62 -3.71
CA HIS A 19 3.34 -1.88 -4.22
C HIS A 19 2.81 -3.12 -3.51
N PHE A 20 1.76 -2.96 -2.72
CA PHE A 20 1.13 -4.06 -2.00
C PHE A 20 -0.29 -4.24 -2.48
N VAL A 21 -0.69 -5.48 -2.72
CA VAL A 21 -2.08 -5.85 -3.01
C VAL A 21 -2.48 -6.94 -2.05
N TYR A 22 -3.61 -6.79 -1.38
CA TYR A 22 -4.05 -7.76 -0.39
C TYR A 22 -5.57 -7.79 -0.28
N ARG A 23 -6.07 -8.88 0.31
CA ARG A 23 -7.50 -9.09 0.53
C ARG A 23 -7.87 -8.71 1.95
N VAL A 24 -8.92 -7.93 2.09
CA VAL A 24 -9.45 -7.49 3.38
C VAL A 24 -10.85 -8.05 3.53
N PRO A 25 -11.11 -8.93 4.52
CA PRO A 25 -12.48 -9.34 4.80
C PRO A 25 -13.35 -8.11 5.05
N LYS A 26 -14.52 -8.05 4.44
CA LYS A 26 -15.42 -6.88 4.57
C LYS A 26 -15.73 -6.52 6.02
N LYS A 27 -15.85 -7.53 6.89
CA LYS A 27 -16.08 -7.33 8.32
C LYS A 27 -14.94 -6.58 9.01
N ASN A 28 -13.74 -6.58 8.44
CA ASN A 28 -12.54 -5.94 8.99
C ASN A 28 -12.23 -4.60 8.33
N HIS A 29 -13.12 -4.09 7.48
CA HIS A 29 -12.87 -2.84 6.74
C HIS A 29 -12.48 -1.68 7.64
N ASP A 30 -13.27 -1.39 8.66
CA ASP A 30 -13.05 -0.21 9.51
C ASP A 30 -11.79 -0.36 10.36
N LEU A 31 -11.55 -1.55 10.92
CA LEU A 31 -10.33 -1.83 11.68
C LEU A 31 -9.07 -1.71 10.80
N THR A 32 -9.16 -2.17 9.57
CA THR A 32 -8.04 -2.08 8.61
C THR A 32 -7.80 -0.63 8.20
N MET A 33 -8.86 0.16 8.00
CA MET A 33 -8.74 1.60 7.74
C MET A 33 -8.00 2.29 8.88
N GLN A 34 -8.37 1.98 10.12
CA GLN A 34 -7.72 2.54 11.31
C GLN A 34 -6.23 2.17 11.36
N LEU A 35 -5.92 0.92 11.06
CA LEU A 35 -4.54 0.43 11.00
C LEU A 35 -3.72 1.19 9.96
N CYS A 36 -4.29 1.37 8.76
CA CYS A 36 -3.63 2.12 7.68
C CYS A 36 -3.37 3.57 8.06
N LYS A 37 -4.28 4.20 8.80
CA LYS A 37 -4.09 5.57 9.29
C LYS A 37 -2.92 5.64 10.27
N GLU A 38 -2.85 4.72 11.23
CA GLU A 38 -1.76 4.67 12.20
C GLU A 38 -0.41 4.45 11.52
N PHE A 39 -0.36 3.48 10.64
CA PHE A 39 0.86 3.18 9.86
C PHE A 39 1.26 4.37 9.00
N GLY A 40 0.31 4.95 8.29
CA GLY A 40 0.55 6.11 7.41
C GLY A 40 1.10 7.32 8.16
N GLU A 41 0.60 7.60 9.35
CA GLU A 41 1.10 8.70 10.17
C GLU A 41 2.58 8.50 10.52
N ILE A 42 2.95 7.28 10.86
CA ILE A 42 4.34 6.96 11.21
C ILE A 42 5.25 7.12 9.99
N ILE A 43 4.93 6.45 8.87
CA ILE A 43 5.85 6.45 7.73
C ILE A 43 5.89 7.78 6.99
N ARG A 44 4.80 8.57 7.01
CA ARG A 44 4.84 9.92 6.44
C ARG A 44 5.83 10.81 7.18
N SER A 45 6.05 10.56 8.48
CA SER A 45 7.09 11.28 9.22
C SER A 45 8.50 10.98 8.70
N TYR A 46 8.66 9.90 7.95
CA TYR A 46 9.93 9.53 7.29
C TYR A 46 10.05 10.11 5.88
N GLY A 47 9.10 10.93 5.46
CA GLY A 47 9.16 11.62 4.18
C GLY A 47 8.61 10.86 2.98
N VAL A 48 7.91 9.75 3.20
CA VAL A 48 7.29 8.99 2.11
C VAL A 48 5.91 9.53 1.77
N VAL A 49 5.43 9.22 0.56
CA VAL A 49 4.02 9.37 0.19
C VAL A 49 3.37 8.01 0.34
N HIS A 50 2.28 7.94 1.09
CA HIS A 50 1.55 6.71 1.37
C HIS A 50 0.12 6.85 0.90
N LEU A 51 -0.32 5.98 0.00
CA LEU A 51 -1.66 5.99 -0.59
C LEU A 51 -2.28 4.60 -0.49
N VAL A 52 -3.56 4.55 -0.18
CA VAL A 52 -4.32 3.30 -0.08
C VAL A 52 -5.58 3.42 -0.94
N PHE A 53 -5.86 2.41 -1.73
CA PHE A 53 -7.00 2.35 -2.66
C PHE A 53 -7.74 1.04 -2.45
N ARG A 54 -9.03 1.05 -2.74
CA ARG A 54 -9.85 -0.15 -2.77
C ARG A 54 -10.27 -0.41 -4.21
N LEU A 55 -10.18 -1.66 -4.65
CA LEU A 55 -10.67 -2.07 -5.97
C LEU A 55 -12.17 -1.82 -6.06
N ASN A 56 -12.62 -1.13 -7.10
CA ASN A 56 -14.02 -0.80 -7.29
C ASN A 56 -14.72 -1.61 -8.39
N ASN A 57 -13.96 -2.37 -9.18
CA ASN A 57 -14.53 -3.17 -10.27
C ASN A 57 -13.79 -4.51 -10.35
N THR A 58 -14.52 -5.61 -10.16
CA THR A 58 -13.95 -6.97 -10.17
C THR A 58 -14.02 -7.62 -11.56
N GLU A 59 -14.62 -6.95 -12.54
CA GLU A 59 -14.74 -7.47 -13.90
C GLU A 59 -13.57 -7.02 -14.77
N ALA A 60 -13.16 -7.86 -15.70
CA ALA A 60 -12.17 -7.48 -16.71
C ALA A 60 -12.78 -6.47 -17.69
N PRO A 61 -12.05 -5.39 -18.04
CA PRO A 61 -12.60 -4.35 -18.93
C PRO A 61 -12.68 -4.81 -20.39
N MET A 62 -11.87 -5.79 -20.78
CA MET A 62 -11.85 -6.29 -22.16
C MET A 62 -11.15 -7.65 -22.21
N GLU A 63 -11.31 -8.33 -23.37
CA GLU A 63 -10.61 -9.58 -23.63
C GLU A 63 -9.10 -9.39 -23.60
N GLY A 64 -8.40 -10.37 -23.06
CA GLY A 64 -6.94 -10.34 -22.92
C GLY A 64 -6.45 -9.69 -21.65
N ILE A 65 -7.35 -9.13 -20.83
CA ILE A 65 -7.02 -8.52 -19.54
C ILE A 65 -7.69 -9.31 -18.42
N THR A 66 -6.91 -9.70 -17.42
CA THR A 66 -7.43 -10.37 -16.23
C THR A 66 -7.55 -9.35 -15.10
N ASN A 67 -8.71 -9.31 -14.45
CA ASN A 67 -8.90 -8.45 -13.29
C ASN A 67 -8.08 -8.99 -12.10
N ILE A 68 -7.48 -8.07 -11.36
CA ILE A 68 -6.63 -8.40 -10.21
C ILE A 68 -7.35 -9.22 -9.14
N ALA A 69 -8.67 -9.04 -8.98
CA ALA A 69 -9.47 -9.78 -8.01
C ALA A 69 -9.44 -11.29 -8.29
N LYS A 70 -9.48 -11.68 -9.56
CA LYS A 70 -9.40 -13.08 -9.97
C LYS A 70 -8.01 -13.66 -9.67
N THR A 71 -6.97 -12.91 -9.99
CA THR A 71 -5.59 -13.36 -9.80
C THR A 71 -5.26 -13.56 -8.32
N ILE A 72 -5.77 -12.70 -7.45
CA ILE A 72 -5.55 -12.80 -6.01
C ILE A 72 -6.59 -13.70 -5.31
N SER A 73 -7.50 -14.29 -6.07
CA SER A 73 -8.55 -15.20 -5.58
C SER A 73 -9.48 -14.57 -4.54
N ALA A 74 -9.86 -13.32 -4.75
CA ALA A 74 -10.75 -12.61 -3.85
C ALA A 74 -12.16 -13.22 -3.88
N THR A 75 -12.77 -13.37 -2.70
CA THR A 75 -14.14 -13.85 -2.55
C THR A 75 -15.11 -12.68 -2.47
N GLN A 76 -16.42 -12.98 -2.51
CA GLN A 76 -17.46 -11.95 -2.37
C GLN A 76 -17.46 -11.28 -0.99
N ASP A 77 -16.89 -11.93 0.02
CA ASP A 77 -16.81 -11.40 1.39
C ASP A 77 -15.53 -10.60 1.63
N GLU A 78 -14.74 -10.39 0.59
CA GLU A 78 -13.46 -9.69 0.68
C GLU A 78 -13.44 -8.46 -0.23
N GLU A 79 -12.70 -7.46 0.22
CA GLU A 79 -12.28 -6.33 -0.60
C GLU A 79 -10.84 -6.56 -1.03
N VAL A 80 -10.45 -5.99 -2.15
CA VAL A 80 -9.05 -5.97 -2.61
C VAL A 80 -8.53 -4.55 -2.43
N TRP A 81 -7.44 -4.42 -1.68
CA TRP A 81 -6.82 -3.13 -1.41
C TRP A 81 -5.45 -3.06 -2.07
N LEU A 82 -5.13 -1.86 -2.55
CA LEU A 82 -3.83 -1.51 -3.11
C LEU A 82 -3.21 -0.47 -2.21
N GLU A 83 -2.00 -0.74 -1.75
CA GLU A 83 -1.25 0.18 -0.90
C GLU A 83 0.07 0.52 -1.57
N LEU A 84 0.37 1.81 -1.69
CA LEU A 84 1.57 2.32 -2.34
C LEU A 84 2.39 3.14 -1.36
N ILE A 85 3.69 2.89 -1.32
CA ILE A 85 4.64 3.69 -0.57
C ILE A 85 5.67 4.20 -1.55
N PHE A 86 5.70 5.52 -1.75
CA PHE A 86 6.63 6.16 -2.67
C PHE A 86 7.81 6.76 -1.93
N TYR A 87 9.00 6.53 -2.45
CA TYR A 87 10.25 7.09 -1.93
C TYR A 87 10.84 8.03 -2.96
N ARG A 88 11.63 9.02 -2.52
CA ARG A 88 12.28 9.97 -3.43
C ARG A 88 13.30 9.27 -4.32
N ASP A 89 14.06 8.35 -3.75
CA ASP A 89 15.11 7.61 -4.45
C ASP A 89 15.49 6.35 -3.64
N HIS A 90 16.46 5.60 -4.12
CA HIS A 90 16.92 4.37 -3.48
C HIS A 90 17.52 4.63 -2.10
N LYS A 91 18.29 5.71 -1.96
CA LYS A 91 18.89 6.10 -0.67
C LYS A 91 17.82 6.40 0.38
N HIS A 92 16.79 7.16 0.01
CA HIS A 92 15.66 7.46 0.88
C HIS A 92 14.94 6.17 1.31
N LYS A 93 14.71 5.26 0.37
CA LYS A 93 14.11 3.95 0.66
C LYS A 93 14.91 3.19 1.70
N ASP A 94 16.22 3.12 1.57
CA ASP A 94 17.09 2.45 2.53
C ASP A 94 17.02 3.11 3.91
N GLU A 95 17.03 4.43 3.96
CA GLU A 95 16.91 5.20 5.22
C GLU A 95 15.58 4.92 5.92
N VAL A 96 14.48 4.89 5.17
CA VAL A 96 13.15 4.56 5.70
C VAL A 96 13.13 3.13 6.24
N GLY A 97 13.72 2.20 5.51
CA GLY A 97 13.82 0.80 5.94
C GLY A 97 14.53 0.67 7.29
N VAL A 98 15.62 1.39 7.48
CA VAL A 98 16.33 1.41 8.76
C VAL A 98 15.45 1.99 9.88
N LYS A 99 14.80 3.10 9.63
CA LYS A 99 13.90 3.74 10.60
C LYS A 99 12.74 2.83 11.00
N MET A 100 12.13 2.14 10.03
CA MET A 100 11.05 1.20 10.30
C MET A 100 11.51 0.02 11.15
N ARG A 101 12.67 -0.55 10.86
CA ARG A 101 13.22 -1.67 11.65
C ARG A 101 13.53 -1.28 13.09
N ASN A 102 13.86 -0.02 13.32
CA ASN A 102 14.19 0.50 14.65
C ASN A 102 13.01 1.15 15.37
N ASP A 103 11.84 1.20 14.73
CA ASP A 103 10.64 1.79 15.31
C ASP A 103 9.84 0.70 16.03
N GLU A 104 9.76 0.81 17.35
CA GLU A 104 9.08 -0.16 18.20
C GLU A 104 7.59 -0.30 17.88
N ARG A 105 6.98 0.70 17.25
CA ARG A 105 5.57 0.69 16.89
C ARG A 105 5.26 -0.25 15.71
N MET A 106 6.26 -0.57 14.90
CA MET A 106 6.08 -1.36 13.66
C MET A 106 5.71 -2.82 13.93
N GLY A 107 6.31 -3.44 14.93
CA GLY A 107 6.01 -4.83 15.28
C GLY A 107 4.53 -5.07 15.59
N PRO A 108 3.94 -4.33 16.54
CA PRO A 108 2.51 -4.47 16.85
C PRO A 108 1.59 -4.14 15.67
N LEU A 109 1.94 -3.15 14.85
CA LEU A 109 1.16 -2.81 13.65
C LEU A 109 1.18 -3.96 12.65
N TRP A 110 2.33 -4.54 12.39
CA TRP A 110 2.47 -5.68 11.50
C TRP A 110 1.65 -6.88 11.99
N GLN A 111 1.72 -7.17 13.29
CA GLN A 111 0.97 -8.26 13.89
C GLN A 111 -0.54 -8.06 13.74
N ARG A 112 -1.05 -6.85 14.01
CA ARG A 112 -2.47 -6.54 13.81
C ARG A 112 -2.87 -6.63 12.34
N SER A 113 -1.99 -6.20 11.45
CA SER A 113 -2.21 -6.32 10.01
C SER A 113 -2.43 -7.77 9.60
N MET A 114 -1.59 -8.67 10.10
CA MET A 114 -1.70 -10.10 9.79
C MET A 114 -2.99 -10.72 10.33
N GLU A 115 -3.55 -10.17 11.40
CA GLU A 115 -4.82 -10.63 11.96
C GLU A 115 -6.04 -10.13 11.18
N LEU A 116 -5.93 -8.96 10.54
CA LEU A 116 -7.06 -8.31 9.87
C LEU A 116 -7.19 -8.65 8.39
N VAL A 117 -6.08 -8.94 7.71
CA VAL A 117 -6.08 -9.28 6.28
C VAL A 117 -6.11 -10.78 6.08
N THR A 118 -6.50 -11.20 4.88
CA THR A 118 -6.52 -12.62 4.53
C THR A 118 -5.09 -13.15 4.41
N GLN A 119 -4.82 -14.28 5.06
CA GLN A 119 -3.50 -14.91 5.12
C GLN A 119 -3.15 -15.67 3.83
N GLY A 120 -1.90 -16.10 3.76
CA GLY A 120 -1.40 -16.91 2.66
C GLY A 120 -1.12 -16.08 1.41
N THR A 121 -1.62 -16.52 0.27
CA THR A 121 -1.44 -15.83 -1.02
C THR A 121 -2.26 -14.55 -1.14
N GLY A 122 -2.94 -14.15 -0.09
CA GLY A 122 -3.75 -12.94 -0.08
C GLY A 122 -2.97 -11.64 0.07
N PHE A 123 -1.66 -11.69 0.33
CA PHE A 123 -0.82 -10.50 0.49
C PHE A 123 0.33 -10.58 -0.50
N ILE A 124 0.31 -9.71 -1.51
CA ILE A 124 1.29 -9.71 -2.60
C ILE A 124 2.03 -8.38 -2.58
N MET A 125 3.35 -8.43 -2.82
CA MET A 125 4.19 -7.25 -2.77
C MET A 125 5.14 -7.22 -3.95
N GLY A 126 5.39 -6.03 -4.47
CA GLY A 126 6.45 -5.79 -5.44
C GLY A 126 7.17 -4.48 -5.15
N GLU A 127 8.45 -4.45 -5.44
CA GLU A 127 9.28 -3.25 -5.38
C GLU A 127 9.58 -2.82 -6.82
N PHE A 128 9.30 -1.56 -7.14
CA PHE A 128 9.41 -1.08 -8.51
C PHE A 128 10.25 0.19 -8.58
N SER A 129 11.00 0.32 -9.67
CA SER A 129 11.73 1.54 -10.01
C SER A 129 11.03 2.23 -11.16
N ARG A 130 10.99 3.57 -11.11
CA ARG A 130 10.34 4.38 -12.14
C ARG A 130 11.12 4.32 -13.45
N LEU A 131 10.41 4.07 -14.52
CA LEU A 131 10.97 4.20 -15.87
C LEU A 131 10.72 5.61 -16.39
N LYS A 132 11.72 6.18 -17.06
CA LYS A 132 11.59 7.50 -17.71
C LYS A 132 11.00 7.29 -19.09
N VAL A 133 9.71 7.48 -19.19
CA VAL A 133 8.97 7.36 -20.46
C VAL A 133 8.29 8.67 -20.81
#